data_fe7c744d2d43ecefbe213e3f9c21198d
#
_entry.id   fe7c744d2d43ecefbe213e3f9c21198d
#
_cell.length_a   1.000
_cell.length_b   1.000
_cell.length_c   1.000
_cell.angle_alpha   90.00
_cell.angle_beta   90.00
_cell.angle_gamma   90.00
#
_symmetry.space_group_name_H-M   'P 1'
#
loop_
_entity.id
_entity.type
_entity.pdbx_description
1 polymer ?
#
loop_
_entity_poly.entity_id
_entity_poly.type
_entity_poly.pdbx_seq_one_letter_code
_entity_poly.pdbx_strand_id
1 'polypeptide(L)'
;MEEQRLEHEIERWRSRAERMTAGYSKAPAGGGDGRSMEHTLERMGELAVELTHQRDKLVRLRREIGAAIDTVPDARLQELLRLRYIEGMTWGRLAIAMGYDDLRWLYRMHGRALEKLAIESHH
;
A
#
# COMPACT_ATOMS: atom_id res chain seq x y z
N MET A 1 -4.64 4.76 -1.22
CA MET A 1 -4.87 3.56 -0.43
C MET A 1 -4.50 3.83 1.03
N GLU A 2 -4.97 3.00 1.94
CA GLU A 2 -4.84 3.28 3.37
C GLU A 2 -3.40 3.43 3.86
N GLU A 3 -2.48 2.60 3.37
CA GLU A 3 -1.08 2.69 3.79
C GLU A 3 -0.48 4.04 3.44
N GLN A 4 -0.71 4.52 2.22
CA GLN A 4 -0.23 5.82 1.78
C GLN A 4 -0.87 6.96 2.56
N ARG A 5 -2.15 6.83 2.87
CA ARG A 5 -2.87 7.81 3.69
C ARG A 5 -2.24 7.91 5.08
N LEU A 6 -1.95 6.78 5.70
CA LEU A 6 -1.32 6.73 7.02
C LEU A 6 0.10 7.28 6.97
N GLU A 7 0.86 6.96 5.94
CA GLU A 7 2.21 7.52 5.77
C GLU A 7 2.20 9.03 5.66
N HIS A 8 1.27 9.59 4.87
CA HIS A 8 1.11 11.04 4.74
C HIS A 8 0.68 11.67 6.07
N GLU A 9 -0.19 11.02 6.81
CA GLU A 9 -0.65 11.51 8.09
C GLU A 9 0.48 11.53 9.11
N ILE A 10 1.29 10.47 9.17
CA ILE A 10 2.47 10.40 10.03
C ILE A 10 3.46 11.51 9.67
N GLU A 11 3.69 11.73 8.38
CA GLU A 11 4.61 12.79 7.92
C GLU A 11 4.11 14.17 8.32
N ARG A 12 2.82 14.43 8.24
CA ARG A 12 2.24 15.71 8.69
C ARG A 12 2.48 15.92 10.18
N TRP A 13 2.27 14.89 10.99
CA TRP A 13 2.50 14.97 12.43
C TRP A 13 3.98 15.10 12.76
N ARG A 14 4.85 14.42 12.03
CA ARG A 14 6.30 14.56 12.18
C ARG A 14 6.75 15.98 11.88
N SER A 15 6.30 16.55 10.77
CA SER A 15 6.62 17.94 10.39
C SER A 15 6.14 18.93 11.43
N ARG A 16 4.95 18.69 12.00
CA ARG A 16 4.42 19.52 13.07
C ARG A 16 5.28 19.44 14.32
N ALA A 17 5.70 18.24 14.70
CA ALA A 17 6.57 18.04 15.86
C ALA A 17 7.92 18.72 15.69
N GLU A 18 8.51 18.64 14.49
CA GLU A 18 9.76 19.33 14.16
C GLU A 18 9.63 20.84 14.27
N ARG A 19 8.53 21.40 13.74
CA ARG A 19 8.27 22.84 13.85
C ARG A 19 8.09 23.29 15.29
N MET A 20 7.39 22.50 16.10
CA MET A 20 7.17 22.78 17.51
C MET A 20 8.51 22.75 18.27
N THR A 21 9.37 21.79 17.96
CA THR A 21 10.69 21.68 18.57
C THR A 21 11.56 22.87 18.20
N ALA A 22 11.58 23.26 16.93
CA ALA A 22 12.33 24.41 16.46
C ALA A 22 11.81 25.70 17.11
N GLY A 23 10.49 25.86 17.24
CA GLY A 23 9.89 27.00 17.92
C GLY A 23 10.21 27.03 19.39
N TYR A 24 10.24 25.87 20.04
CA TYR A 24 10.54 25.73 21.44
C TYR A 24 11.97 26.16 21.76
N SER A 25 12.93 25.80 20.90
CA SER A 25 14.32 26.17 21.11
C SER A 25 14.59 27.66 20.88
N LYS A 26 13.69 28.38 20.22
CA LYS A 26 13.80 29.82 19.96
C LYS A 26 13.03 30.67 20.96
N ALA A 27 12.01 30.14 21.59
CA ALA A 27 11.14 30.86 22.50
C ALA A 27 11.33 30.36 23.92
N PRO A 28 11.73 31.20 24.88
CA PRO A 28 11.81 30.74 26.25
C PRO A 28 10.39 30.49 26.79
N ALA A 29 10.11 29.23 27.03
CA ALA A 29 9.10 28.73 27.91
C ALA A 29 7.70 29.32 27.87
N GLY A 30 6.92 28.95 26.90
CA GLY A 30 5.46 28.99 27.07
C GLY A 30 5.00 27.67 27.70
N GLY A 31 4.36 27.71 28.84
CA GLY A 31 3.89 26.49 29.52
C GLY A 31 2.83 25.68 28.82
N GLY A 32 2.34 26.13 27.65
CA GLY A 32 1.36 25.39 26.83
C GLY A 32 1.96 24.43 25.80
N ASP A 33 3.23 24.66 25.43
CA ASP A 33 3.87 23.95 24.34
C ASP A 33 4.21 22.49 24.69
N GLY A 34 4.42 22.18 25.96
CA GLY A 34 4.67 20.83 26.42
C GLY A 34 3.51 19.88 26.17
N ARG A 35 2.29 20.35 26.40
CA ARG A 35 1.08 19.54 26.18
C ARG A 35 0.84 19.30 24.70
N SER A 36 1.04 20.33 23.85
CA SER A 36 0.89 20.21 22.41
C SER A 36 1.91 19.24 21.82
N MET A 37 3.16 19.31 22.26
CA MET A 37 4.21 18.41 21.83
C MET A 37 3.90 16.97 22.29
N GLU A 38 3.49 16.80 23.54
CA GLU A 38 3.13 15.49 24.07
C GLU A 38 1.98 14.88 23.27
N HIS A 39 0.93 15.65 23.02
CA HIS A 39 -0.20 15.19 22.21
C HIS A 39 0.24 14.81 20.80
N THR A 40 1.09 15.62 20.18
CA THR A 40 1.61 15.34 18.85
C THR A 40 2.40 14.03 18.82
N LEU A 41 3.25 13.81 19.80
CA LEU A 41 4.07 12.59 19.90
C LEU A 41 3.18 11.36 20.16
N GLU A 42 2.19 11.48 21.00
CA GLU A 42 1.21 10.41 21.26
C GLU A 42 0.48 10.04 19.96
N ARG A 43 0.00 11.04 19.23
CA ARG A 43 -0.70 10.80 17.96
C ARG A 43 0.22 10.17 16.92
N MET A 44 1.47 10.61 16.83
CA MET A 44 2.46 9.99 15.95
C MET A 44 2.68 8.53 16.30
N GLY A 45 2.77 8.22 17.60
CA GLY A 45 2.92 6.86 18.09
C GLY A 45 1.73 5.98 17.70
N GLU A 46 0.51 6.49 17.88
CA GLU A 46 -0.71 5.77 17.50
C GLU A 46 -0.76 5.50 16.01
N LEU A 47 -0.42 6.49 15.18
CA LEU A 47 -0.39 6.34 13.74
C LEU A 47 0.68 5.35 13.28
N ALA A 48 1.84 5.36 13.94
CA ALA A 48 2.90 4.39 13.64
C ALA A 48 2.46 2.96 13.91
N VAL A 49 1.77 2.73 15.04
CA VAL A 49 1.20 1.41 15.36
C VAL A 49 0.16 1.01 14.34
N GLU A 50 -0.75 1.93 13.99
CA GLU A 50 -1.78 1.65 12.98
C GLU A 50 -1.16 1.32 11.61
N LEU A 51 -0.15 2.07 11.21
CA LEU A 51 0.55 1.80 9.95
C LEU A 51 1.20 0.42 9.96
N THR A 52 1.83 0.04 11.06
CA THR A 52 2.43 -1.29 11.22
C THR A 52 1.39 -2.38 11.05
N HIS A 53 0.22 -2.24 11.65
CA HIS A 53 -0.89 -3.18 11.49
C HIS A 53 -1.35 -3.28 10.03
N GLN A 54 -1.46 -2.14 9.35
CA GLN A 54 -1.86 -2.11 7.95
C GLN A 54 -0.80 -2.79 7.05
N ARG A 55 0.47 -2.56 7.32
CA ARG A 55 1.56 -3.20 6.58
C ARG A 55 1.56 -4.71 6.77
N ASP A 56 1.37 -5.19 8.00
CA ASP A 56 1.28 -6.62 8.28
C ASP A 56 0.10 -7.26 7.55
N LYS A 57 -1.03 -6.59 7.53
CA LYS A 57 -2.22 -7.04 6.81
C LYS A 57 -1.96 -7.13 5.32
N LEU A 58 -1.30 -6.13 4.73
CA LEU A 58 -0.94 -6.12 3.32
C LEU A 58 0.02 -7.26 2.97
N VAL A 59 1.01 -7.52 3.82
CA VAL A 59 1.93 -8.64 3.62
C VAL A 59 1.18 -9.96 3.58
N ARG A 60 0.24 -10.17 4.51
CA ARG A 60 -0.58 -11.39 4.52
C ARG A 60 -1.46 -11.50 3.28
N LEU A 61 -2.09 -10.39 2.89
CA LEU A 61 -2.92 -10.35 1.68
C LEU A 61 -2.11 -10.67 0.43
N ARG A 62 -0.91 -10.11 0.31
CA ARG A 62 -0.02 -10.40 -0.81
C ARG A 62 0.36 -11.87 -0.87
N ARG A 63 0.61 -12.49 0.26
CA ARG A 63 0.89 -13.93 0.33
C ARG A 63 -0.31 -14.76 -0.13
N GLU A 64 -1.50 -14.41 0.33
CA GLU A 64 -2.74 -15.09 -0.06
C GLU A 64 -3.02 -14.92 -1.55
N ILE A 65 -2.86 -13.71 -2.07
CA ILE A 65 -3.02 -13.43 -3.50
C ILE A 65 -1.99 -14.22 -4.30
N GLY A 66 -0.73 -14.21 -3.87
CA GLY A 66 0.34 -14.96 -4.54
C GLY A 66 0.06 -16.44 -4.58
N ALA A 67 -0.41 -17.01 -3.46
CA ALA A 67 -0.76 -18.43 -3.39
C ALA A 67 -1.92 -18.75 -4.34
N ALA A 68 -2.93 -17.88 -4.40
CA ALA A 68 -4.05 -18.06 -5.32
C ALA A 68 -3.60 -18.00 -6.78
N ILE A 69 -2.73 -17.05 -7.10
CA ILE A 69 -2.18 -16.92 -8.47
C ILE A 69 -1.39 -18.17 -8.85
N ASP A 70 -0.65 -18.76 -7.92
CA ASP A 70 0.12 -19.97 -8.17
C ASP A 70 -0.74 -21.17 -8.55
N THR A 71 -2.04 -21.15 -8.22
CA THR A 71 -2.98 -22.20 -8.63
C THR A 71 -3.41 -22.10 -10.09
N VAL A 72 -3.23 -20.96 -10.71
CA VAL A 72 -3.60 -20.76 -12.13
C VAL A 72 -2.63 -21.55 -13.00
N PRO A 73 -3.12 -22.47 -13.86
CA PRO A 73 -2.22 -23.38 -14.59
C PRO A 73 -1.47 -22.76 -15.76
N ASP A 74 -1.81 -21.56 -16.17
CA ASP A 74 -1.20 -20.89 -17.32
C ASP A 74 -0.16 -19.87 -16.84
N ALA A 75 1.10 -20.06 -17.19
CA ALA A 75 2.20 -19.19 -16.78
C ALA A 75 2.01 -17.73 -17.22
N ARG A 76 1.46 -17.53 -18.40
CA ARG A 76 1.23 -16.18 -18.94
C ARG A 76 0.16 -15.42 -18.15
N LEU A 77 -0.90 -16.14 -17.77
CA LEU A 77 -1.95 -15.58 -16.92
C LEU A 77 -1.44 -15.32 -15.50
N GLN A 78 -0.61 -16.19 -14.97
CA GLN A 78 0.05 -15.96 -13.68
C GLN A 78 0.88 -14.66 -13.71
N GLU A 79 1.68 -14.48 -14.77
CA GLU A 79 2.50 -13.30 -14.93
C GLU A 79 1.64 -12.02 -14.93
N LEU A 80 0.55 -12.03 -15.70
CA LEU A 80 -0.37 -10.90 -15.74
C LEU A 80 -0.92 -10.57 -14.35
N LEU A 81 -1.39 -11.57 -13.64
CA LEU A 81 -1.96 -11.38 -12.31
C LEU A 81 -0.94 -10.87 -11.30
N ARG A 82 0.29 -11.40 -11.35
CA ARG A 82 1.36 -10.93 -10.47
C ARG A 82 1.72 -9.47 -10.74
N LEU A 83 1.89 -9.12 -11.99
CA LEU A 83 2.26 -7.75 -12.37
C LEU A 83 1.16 -6.77 -11.99
N ARG A 84 -0.10 -7.17 -12.17
CA ARG A 84 -1.24 -6.29 -11.84
C ARG A 84 -1.49 -6.18 -10.34
N TYR A 85 -1.52 -7.30 -9.62
CA TYR A 85 -1.98 -7.34 -8.22
C TYR A 85 -0.88 -7.38 -7.18
N ILE A 86 0.29 -7.90 -7.49
CA ILE A 86 1.43 -7.92 -6.57
C ILE A 86 2.31 -6.69 -6.81
N GLU A 87 2.67 -6.44 -8.07
CA GLU A 87 3.54 -5.31 -8.43
C GLU A 87 2.78 -3.99 -8.56
N GLY A 88 1.46 -4.05 -8.69
CA GLY A 88 0.62 -2.85 -8.76
C GLY A 88 0.75 -2.06 -10.05
N MET A 89 1.08 -2.71 -11.16
CA MET A 89 1.22 -2.02 -12.44
C MET A 89 -0.10 -1.48 -12.97
N THR A 90 -0.05 -0.30 -13.58
CA THR A 90 -1.17 0.23 -14.35
C THR A 90 -1.35 -0.61 -15.61
N TRP A 91 -2.54 -0.54 -16.19
CA TRP A 91 -2.82 -1.29 -17.43
C TRP A 91 -1.86 -0.92 -18.55
N GLY A 92 -1.54 0.37 -18.69
CA GLY A 92 -0.59 0.81 -19.72
C GLY A 92 0.81 0.25 -19.52
N ARG A 93 1.31 0.26 -18.30
CA ARG A 93 2.61 -0.31 -17.96
C ARG A 93 2.63 -1.82 -18.15
N LEU A 94 1.53 -2.47 -17.75
CA LEU A 94 1.38 -3.91 -17.87
C LEU A 94 1.43 -4.34 -19.35
N ALA A 95 0.76 -3.60 -20.22
CA ALA A 95 0.79 -3.85 -21.65
C ALA A 95 2.22 -3.79 -22.19
N ILE A 96 2.96 -2.76 -21.82
CA ILE A 96 4.37 -2.61 -22.23
C ILE A 96 5.20 -3.78 -21.70
N ALA A 97 5.07 -4.10 -20.42
CA ALA A 97 5.84 -5.16 -19.77
C ALA A 97 5.59 -6.54 -20.41
N MET A 98 4.35 -6.78 -20.84
CA MET A 98 3.96 -8.05 -21.45
C MET A 98 4.06 -8.05 -22.98
N GLY A 99 4.43 -6.93 -23.58
CA GLY A 99 4.63 -6.83 -25.02
C GLY A 99 3.37 -6.74 -25.86
N TYR A 100 2.31 -6.16 -25.30
CA TYR A 100 1.04 -5.97 -26.04
C TYR A 100 0.87 -4.53 -26.49
N ASP A 101 0.50 -4.35 -27.73
CA ASP A 101 0.21 -3.03 -28.28
C ASP A 101 -1.23 -2.59 -28.03
N ASP A 102 -2.12 -3.54 -27.73
CA ASP A 102 -3.54 -3.30 -27.57
C ASP A 102 -4.03 -3.79 -26.20
N LEU A 103 -4.64 -2.88 -25.45
CA LEU A 103 -5.19 -3.18 -24.12
C LEU A 103 -6.33 -4.19 -24.16
N ARG A 104 -7.03 -4.33 -25.29
CA ARG A 104 -8.15 -5.28 -25.41
C ARG A 104 -7.70 -6.71 -25.18
N TRP A 105 -6.54 -7.09 -25.69
CA TRP A 105 -5.98 -8.41 -25.45
C TRP A 105 -5.67 -8.63 -23.98
N LEU A 106 -5.13 -7.59 -23.35
CA LEU A 106 -4.78 -7.63 -21.93
C LEU A 106 -6.03 -7.82 -21.08
N TYR A 107 -7.11 -7.10 -21.38
CA TYR A 107 -8.38 -7.23 -20.66
C TYR A 107 -8.99 -8.61 -20.84
N ARG A 108 -8.90 -9.19 -22.02
CA ARG A 108 -9.37 -10.56 -22.27
C ARG A 108 -8.59 -11.58 -21.46
N MET A 109 -7.28 -11.45 -21.43
CA MET A 109 -6.42 -12.31 -20.62
C MET A 109 -6.75 -12.19 -19.14
N HIS A 110 -6.96 -10.97 -18.69
CA HIS A 110 -7.35 -10.69 -17.32
C HIS A 110 -8.65 -11.38 -16.94
N GLY A 111 -9.65 -11.30 -17.82
CA GLY A 111 -10.92 -11.99 -17.64
C GLY A 111 -10.75 -13.51 -17.51
N ARG A 112 -9.94 -14.10 -18.38
CA ARG A 112 -9.62 -15.53 -18.33
C ARG A 112 -8.91 -15.92 -17.02
N ALA A 113 -7.96 -15.08 -16.61
CA ALA A 113 -7.20 -15.31 -15.39
C ALA A 113 -8.11 -15.30 -14.16
N LEU A 114 -9.04 -14.32 -14.10
CA LEU A 114 -10.00 -14.23 -13.02
C LEU A 114 -10.95 -15.42 -12.97
N GLU A 115 -11.39 -15.90 -14.13
CA GLU A 115 -12.23 -17.10 -14.22
C GLU A 115 -11.51 -18.32 -13.65
N LYS A 116 -10.23 -18.49 -13.98
CA LYS A 116 -9.44 -19.61 -13.48
C LYS A 116 -9.22 -19.51 -11.98
N LEU A 117 -9.00 -18.31 -11.45
CA LEU A 117 -8.91 -18.09 -10.00
C LEU A 117 -10.21 -18.47 -9.30
N ALA A 118 -11.35 -18.07 -9.86
CA ALA A 118 -12.65 -18.37 -9.29
C ALA A 118 -12.92 -19.89 -9.25
N ILE A 119 -12.54 -20.60 -10.31
CA ILE A 119 -12.69 -22.06 -10.39
C ILE A 119 -11.80 -22.73 -9.35
N GLU A 120 -10.51 -22.35 -9.27
CA GLU A 120 -9.57 -22.93 -8.32
C GLU A 120 -9.95 -22.63 -6.88
N SER A 121 -10.50 -21.44 -6.60
CA SER A 121 -10.90 -21.07 -5.24
C SER A 121 -12.14 -21.81 -4.73
N HIS A 122 -12.89 -22.46 -5.61
CA HIS A 122 -14.05 -23.30 -5.23
C HIS A 122 -13.70 -24.75 -4.98
N HIS A 123 -12.44 -25.10 -5.19
CA HIS A 123 -11.94 -26.42 -4.88
C HIS A 123 -11.22 -26.42 -3.55
#